data_29467fec221b88ad6b606e5dd859bdc3
#
_entry.id   29467fec221b88ad6b606e5dd859bdc3
#
_cell.length_a   1.000
_cell.length_b   1.000
_cell.length_c   1.000
_cell.angle_alpha   90.00
_cell.angle_beta   90.00
_cell.angle_gamma   90.00
#
_symmetry.space_group_name_H-M   'P 1'
#
loop_
_entity.id
_entity.type
_entity.pdbx_description
1 polymer ?
#
loop_
_entity_poly.entity_id
_entity_poly.type
_entity_poly.pdbx_seq_one_letter_code
_entity_poly.pdbx_strand_id
1 'polypeptide(L)'
;NQVMNLTAIRDPEGVARLHMLDCAALLKFCDFQGKTLIDVGTGAGFPGMVLKILAPSLRITFLDSLAKRLDWLTEVYEDLDGVDSITTFHGRAEEFGLNKSFRDSFDFATARAVADLRVLSELCLPFVKVGGRFLAMKSVDSGQELENAAHAVKLLGGKVVQVEDYPIPGTEITHRLIAIEKLAPTLKGYPRRWAKIQKEPL
;
A
#
# COMPACT_ATOMS: atom_id res chain seq x y z
N ASN A 1 -4.53 -9.51 -17.78
CA ASN A 1 -5.59 -8.67 -18.37
C ASN A 1 -6.54 -9.37 -19.36
N GLN A 2 -6.19 -10.56 -19.86
CA GLN A 2 -7.08 -11.30 -20.78
C GLN A 2 -8.29 -11.91 -20.06
N VAL A 3 -8.15 -12.21 -18.77
CA VAL A 3 -9.17 -12.86 -17.94
C VAL A 3 -9.80 -11.88 -16.95
N MET A 4 -9.07 -10.85 -16.51
CA MET A 4 -9.50 -9.87 -15.51
C MET A 4 -8.89 -8.49 -15.78
N ASN A 5 -9.69 -7.41 -15.66
CA ASN A 5 -9.20 -6.04 -15.80
C ASN A 5 -8.41 -5.62 -14.55
N LEU A 6 -7.13 -6.00 -14.49
CA LEU A 6 -6.23 -5.67 -13.40
C LEU A 6 -5.59 -4.29 -13.54
N THR A 7 -5.34 -3.87 -14.79
CA THR A 7 -4.78 -2.56 -15.13
C THR A 7 -5.29 -2.10 -16.51
N ALA A 8 -5.40 -0.80 -16.70
CA ALA A 8 -5.73 -0.21 -18.00
C ALA A 8 -4.56 -0.32 -19.00
N ILE A 9 -3.33 -0.47 -18.50
CA ILE A 9 -2.12 -0.61 -19.31
C ILE A 9 -2.01 -2.07 -19.76
N ARG A 10 -1.93 -2.29 -21.08
CA ARG A 10 -1.97 -3.63 -21.68
C ARG A 10 -0.68 -4.05 -22.39
N ASP A 11 0.14 -3.09 -22.77
CA ASP A 11 1.41 -3.37 -23.41
C ASP A 11 2.51 -3.69 -22.39
N PRO A 12 3.44 -4.63 -22.68
CA PRO A 12 4.45 -5.05 -21.74
C PRO A 12 5.40 -3.92 -21.31
N GLU A 13 5.74 -3.00 -22.22
CA GLU A 13 6.63 -1.87 -21.95
C GLU A 13 5.96 -0.88 -20.99
N GLY A 14 4.70 -0.55 -21.22
CA GLY A 14 3.90 0.29 -20.33
C GLY A 14 3.77 -0.33 -18.93
N VAL A 15 3.52 -1.65 -18.83
CA VAL A 15 3.50 -2.36 -17.54
C VAL A 15 4.85 -2.28 -16.85
N ALA A 16 5.95 -2.53 -17.57
CA ALA A 16 7.29 -2.46 -17.00
C ALA A 16 7.62 -1.05 -16.49
N ARG A 17 7.33 -0.01 -17.25
CA ARG A 17 7.63 1.37 -16.88
C ARG A 17 6.68 1.92 -15.82
N LEU A 18 5.38 1.91 -16.10
CA LEU A 18 4.36 2.61 -15.30
C LEU A 18 3.87 1.81 -14.09
N HIS A 19 4.22 0.53 -14.00
CA HIS A 19 3.94 -0.26 -12.80
C HIS A 19 5.20 -0.76 -12.13
N MET A 20 6.08 -1.49 -12.82
CA MET A 20 7.24 -2.12 -12.15
C MET A 20 8.28 -1.08 -11.72
N LEU A 21 8.72 -0.18 -12.61
CA LEU A 21 9.72 0.84 -12.24
C LEU A 21 9.17 1.87 -11.26
N ASP A 22 7.89 2.22 -11.37
CA ASP A 22 7.20 3.07 -10.41
C ASP A 22 7.24 2.44 -8.99
N CYS A 23 6.87 1.16 -8.87
CA CYS A 23 6.92 0.45 -7.60
C CYS A 23 8.35 0.28 -7.06
N ALA A 24 9.32 -0.03 -7.94
CA ALA A 24 10.73 -0.19 -7.58
C ALA A 24 11.34 1.12 -7.03
N ALA A 25 10.80 2.28 -7.38
CA ALA A 25 11.25 3.57 -6.85
C ALA A 25 11.17 3.65 -5.32
N LEU A 26 10.28 2.91 -4.67
CA LEU A 26 10.18 2.86 -3.21
C LEU A 26 11.47 2.38 -2.53
N LEU A 27 12.29 1.56 -3.22
CA LEU A 27 13.59 1.10 -2.71
C LEU A 27 14.62 2.23 -2.53
N LYS A 28 14.41 3.39 -3.15
CA LYS A 28 15.24 4.58 -2.93
C LYS A 28 14.97 5.24 -1.59
N PHE A 29 13.80 5.00 -1.02
CA PHE A 29 13.30 5.72 0.15
C PHE A 29 13.24 4.84 1.40
N CYS A 30 13.16 3.51 1.24
CA CYS A 30 13.04 2.56 2.34
C CYS A 30 13.83 1.29 2.08
N ASP A 31 14.41 0.74 3.14
CA ASP A 31 14.98 -0.61 3.17
C ASP A 31 13.92 -1.61 3.62
N PHE A 32 13.58 -2.54 2.73
CA PHE A 32 12.59 -3.59 2.96
C PHE A 32 13.19 -4.93 3.38
N GLN A 33 14.53 -5.07 3.44
CA GLN A 33 15.18 -6.33 3.75
C GLN A 33 14.83 -6.81 5.16
N GLY A 34 14.32 -8.04 5.27
CA GLY A 34 13.91 -8.66 6.53
C GLY A 34 12.68 -8.04 7.22
N LYS A 35 12.00 -7.10 6.57
CA LYS A 35 10.84 -6.38 7.10
C LYS A 35 9.54 -7.12 6.82
N THR A 36 8.47 -6.63 7.46
CA THR A 36 7.08 -7.03 7.20
C THR A 36 6.34 -5.91 6.48
N LEU A 37 5.59 -6.25 5.45
CA LEU A 37 4.79 -5.30 4.69
C LEU A 37 3.38 -5.85 4.49
N ILE A 38 2.37 -4.99 4.63
CA ILE A 38 1.02 -5.25 4.16
C ILE A 38 0.69 -4.34 2.98
N ASP A 39 0.25 -4.93 1.87
CA ASP A 39 -0.20 -4.21 0.68
C ASP A 39 -1.73 -4.18 0.67
N VAL A 40 -2.32 -3.01 0.91
CA VAL A 40 -3.75 -2.82 1.14
C VAL A 40 -4.46 -2.44 -0.15
N GLY A 41 -5.41 -3.29 -0.56
CA GLY A 41 -6.06 -3.16 -1.86
C GLY A 41 -5.10 -3.48 -3.00
N THR A 42 -4.39 -4.59 -2.84
CA THR A 42 -3.24 -4.96 -3.68
C THR A 42 -3.52 -5.05 -5.18
N GLY A 43 -4.77 -5.32 -5.58
CA GLY A 43 -5.15 -5.41 -6.99
C GLY A 43 -4.31 -6.43 -7.77
N ALA A 44 -3.50 -5.93 -8.70
CA ALA A 44 -2.56 -6.75 -9.49
C ALA A 44 -1.22 -7.04 -8.77
N GLY A 45 -1.15 -6.85 -7.46
CA GLY A 45 0.07 -7.06 -6.68
C GLY A 45 1.04 -5.88 -6.69
N PHE A 46 0.58 -4.68 -7.04
CA PHE A 46 1.42 -3.48 -7.08
C PHE A 46 1.12 -2.53 -5.91
N PRO A 47 2.13 -2.11 -5.12
CA PRO A 47 3.58 -2.30 -5.36
C PRO A 47 4.16 -3.59 -4.76
N GLY A 48 3.40 -4.33 -3.95
CA GLY A 48 3.91 -5.38 -3.08
C GLY A 48 4.72 -6.47 -3.77
N MET A 49 4.27 -7.00 -4.92
CA MET A 49 4.99 -8.08 -5.64
C MET A 49 6.35 -7.60 -6.17
N VAL A 50 6.41 -6.39 -6.71
CA VAL A 50 7.68 -5.82 -7.20
C VAL A 50 8.66 -5.65 -6.05
N LEU A 51 8.21 -5.15 -4.90
CA LEU A 51 9.03 -5.00 -3.70
C LEU A 51 9.51 -6.37 -3.20
N LYS A 52 8.65 -7.39 -3.24
CA LYS A 52 9.00 -8.76 -2.83
C LYS A 52 10.09 -9.38 -3.72
N ILE A 53 9.96 -9.22 -5.04
CA ILE A 53 10.97 -9.72 -6.00
C ILE A 53 12.33 -9.03 -5.78
N LEU A 54 12.32 -7.71 -5.55
CA LEU A 54 13.55 -6.91 -5.41
C LEU A 54 14.13 -6.93 -3.99
N ALA A 55 13.35 -7.32 -2.99
CA ALA A 55 13.76 -7.53 -1.60
C ALA A 55 13.33 -8.93 -1.14
N PRO A 56 14.04 -10.01 -1.53
CA PRO A 56 13.58 -11.39 -1.31
C PRO A 56 13.32 -11.77 0.15
N SER A 57 13.99 -11.14 1.11
CA SER A 57 13.76 -11.37 2.56
C SER A 57 12.55 -10.62 3.13
N LEU A 58 11.85 -9.79 2.33
CA LEU A 58 10.61 -9.14 2.71
C LEU A 58 9.51 -10.18 2.97
N ARG A 59 8.85 -10.09 4.10
CA ARG A 59 7.64 -10.88 4.40
C ARG A 59 6.44 -10.03 4.06
N ILE A 60 5.68 -10.46 3.06
CA ILE A 60 4.58 -9.67 2.52
C ILE A 60 3.22 -10.31 2.78
N THR A 61 2.27 -9.45 3.10
CA THR A 61 0.84 -9.79 3.19
C THR A 61 0.08 -8.98 2.15
N PHE A 62 -0.63 -9.67 1.27
CA PHE A 62 -1.56 -9.06 0.32
C PHE A 62 -2.97 -9.08 0.88
N LEU A 63 -3.63 -7.93 0.91
CA LEU A 63 -5.01 -7.79 1.37
C LEU A 63 -5.86 -7.15 0.28
N ASP A 64 -6.89 -7.86 -0.17
CA ASP A 64 -7.87 -7.30 -1.13
C ASP A 64 -9.29 -7.77 -0.79
N SER A 65 -10.28 -6.94 -1.09
CA SER A 65 -11.69 -7.25 -0.91
C SER A 65 -12.29 -8.12 -2.03
N LEU A 66 -11.52 -8.40 -3.08
CA LEU A 66 -11.94 -9.21 -4.22
C LEU A 66 -11.09 -10.49 -4.29
N ALA A 67 -11.68 -11.63 -3.89
CA ALA A 67 -11.02 -12.94 -3.87
C ALA A 67 -10.33 -13.27 -5.19
N LYS A 68 -10.99 -13.05 -6.33
CA LYS A 68 -10.43 -13.34 -7.66
C LYS A 68 -9.07 -12.68 -7.95
N ARG A 69 -8.79 -11.51 -7.35
CA ARG A 69 -7.50 -10.85 -7.50
C ARG A 69 -6.40 -11.58 -6.74
N LEU A 70 -6.74 -12.06 -5.55
CA LEU A 70 -5.82 -12.82 -4.72
C LEU A 70 -5.57 -14.21 -5.31
N ASP A 71 -6.61 -14.87 -5.86
CA ASP A 71 -6.46 -16.16 -6.54
C ASP A 71 -5.48 -16.03 -7.71
N TRP A 72 -5.69 -15.03 -8.59
CA TRP A 72 -4.77 -14.74 -9.68
C TRP A 72 -3.36 -14.39 -9.19
N LEU A 73 -3.24 -13.59 -8.15
CA LEU A 73 -1.94 -13.20 -7.60
C LEU A 73 -1.20 -14.43 -7.01
N THR A 74 -1.95 -15.36 -6.41
CA THR A 74 -1.43 -16.64 -5.91
C THR A 74 -0.85 -17.47 -7.04
N GLU A 75 -1.59 -17.65 -8.14
CA GLU A 75 -1.09 -18.32 -9.34
C GLU A 75 0.21 -17.69 -9.85
N VAL A 76 0.28 -16.35 -9.89
CA VAL A 76 1.47 -15.63 -10.37
C VAL A 76 2.69 -15.87 -9.50
N TYR A 77 2.58 -15.79 -8.16
CA TYR A 77 3.75 -15.95 -7.32
C TYR A 77 4.18 -17.42 -7.13
N GLU A 78 3.26 -18.37 -7.28
CA GLU A 78 3.58 -19.80 -7.29
C GLU A 78 4.42 -20.19 -8.51
N ASP A 79 4.25 -19.49 -9.63
CA ASP A 79 5.05 -19.65 -10.85
C ASP A 79 6.44 -18.97 -10.77
N LEU A 80 6.71 -18.18 -9.72
CA LEU A 80 7.98 -17.47 -9.56
C LEU A 80 8.96 -18.26 -8.67
N ASP A 81 10.07 -18.70 -9.24
CA ASP A 81 11.12 -19.36 -8.49
C ASP A 81 11.73 -18.46 -7.40
N GLY A 82 11.93 -19.01 -6.21
CA GLY A 82 12.59 -18.33 -5.10
C GLY A 82 11.77 -17.19 -4.43
N VAL A 83 10.48 -17.11 -4.70
CA VAL A 83 9.57 -16.17 -4.05
C VAL A 83 8.78 -16.91 -2.98
N ASP A 84 9.14 -16.68 -1.71
CA ASP A 84 8.51 -17.26 -0.54
C ASP A 84 7.97 -16.18 0.43
N SER A 85 7.51 -16.58 1.61
CA SER A 85 7.07 -15.64 2.67
C SER A 85 6.00 -14.64 2.19
N ILE A 86 5.08 -15.12 1.35
CA ILE A 86 3.89 -14.42 0.89
C ILE A 86 2.67 -14.99 1.61
N THR A 87 1.77 -14.10 2.02
CA THR A 87 0.48 -14.48 2.58
C THR A 87 -0.62 -13.62 1.95
N THR A 88 -1.75 -14.22 1.58
CA THR A 88 -2.90 -13.52 1.02
C THR A 88 -4.08 -13.58 1.97
N PHE A 89 -4.80 -12.47 2.12
CA PHE A 89 -6.04 -12.41 2.91
C PHE A 89 -7.14 -11.73 2.13
N HIS A 90 -8.26 -12.43 1.96
CA HIS A 90 -9.47 -11.88 1.37
C HIS A 90 -10.32 -11.21 2.45
N GLY A 91 -10.60 -9.93 2.28
CA GLY A 91 -11.49 -9.17 3.15
C GLY A 91 -11.29 -7.67 3.08
N ARG A 92 -12.00 -6.97 3.95
CA ARG A 92 -12.00 -5.52 4.03
C ARG A 92 -10.89 -5.03 4.96
N ALA A 93 -10.16 -3.99 4.54
CA ALA A 93 -9.06 -3.44 5.32
C ALA A 93 -9.51 -2.93 6.69
N GLU A 94 -10.68 -2.28 6.77
CA GLU A 94 -11.24 -1.80 8.04
C GLU A 94 -11.61 -2.91 9.01
N GLU A 95 -11.91 -4.11 8.54
CA GLU A 95 -12.20 -5.28 9.38
C GLU A 95 -10.90 -5.89 9.91
N PHE A 96 -9.92 -6.10 9.02
CA PHE A 96 -8.60 -6.62 9.39
C PHE A 96 -7.82 -5.66 10.30
N GLY A 97 -7.96 -4.33 10.12
CA GLY A 97 -7.33 -3.32 10.99
C GLY A 97 -7.85 -3.33 12.44
N LEU A 98 -9.00 -3.98 12.70
CA LEU A 98 -9.51 -4.25 14.06
C LEU A 98 -9.02 -5.55 14.65
N ASN A 99 -8.51 -6.48 13.82
CA ASN A 99 -8.01 -7.78 14.25
C ASN A 99 -6.64 -7.62 14.94
N LYS A 100 -6.52 -8.12 16.16
CA LYS A 100 -5.31 -8.02 17.01
C LYS A 100 -4.06 -8.61 16.37
N SER A 101 -4.19 -9.60 15.49
CA SER A 101 -3.06 -10.22 14.80
C SER A 101 -2.48 -9.35 13.67
N PHE A 102 -3.23 -8.37 13.20
CA PHE A 102 -2.82 -7.48 12.11
C PHE A 102 -2.54 -6.06 12.60
N ARG A 103 -3.25 -5.64 13.65
CA ARG A 103 -3.18 -4.29 14.19
C ARG A 103 -1.81 -3.99 14.76
N ASP A 104 -1.25 -2.82 14.37
CA ASP A 104 0.04 -2.30 14.85
C ASP A 104 1.18 -3.34 14.76
N SER A 105 1.22 -4.19 13.68
CA SER A 105 2.11 -5.34 13.58
C SER A 105 3.11 -5.29 12.43
N PHE A 106 2.89 -4.47 11.40
CA PHE A 106 3.73 -4.41 10.22
C PHE A 106 4.75 -3.26 10.29
N ASP A 107 5.96 -3.50 9.75
CA ASP A 107 6.96 -2.45 9.55
C ASP A 107 6.47 -1.42 8.54
N PHE A 108 5.83 -1.90 7.48
CA PHE A 108 5.29 -1.07 6.41
C PHE A 108 3.86 -1.45 6.06
N ALA A 109 3.08 -0.43 5.67
CA ALA A 109 1.87 -0.60 4.89
C ALA A 109 2.03 0.16 3.58
N THR A 110 1.50 -0.37 2.48
CA THR A 110 1.41 0.34 1.20
C THR A 110 0.00 0.34 0.67
N ALA A 111 -0.33 1.36 -0.13
CA ALA A 111 -1.53 1.39 -0.96
C ALA A 111 -1.25 2.25 -2.20
N ARG A 112 -1.75 1.82 -3.36
CA ARG A 112 -1.65 2.53 -4.63
C ARG A 112 -3.00 2.62 -5.32
N ALA A 113 -3.38 3.83 -5.76
CA ALA A 113 -4.61 4.08 -6.56
C ALA A 113 -5.93 3.57 -5.92
N VAL A 114 -6.02 3.54 -4.59
CA VAL A 114 -7.20 2.98 -3.87
C VAL A 114 -8.21 4.08 -3.53
N ALA A 115 -7.76 5.20 -2.92
CA ALA A 115 -8.64 6.27 -2.42
C ALA A 115 -7.88 7.56 -2.10
N ASP A 116 -8.61 8.59 -1.64
CA ASP A 116 -8.08 9.82 -1.02
C ASP A 116 -7.22 9.51 0.22
N LEU A 117 -6.21 10.33 0.50
CA LEU A 117 -5.24 10.08 1.58
C LEU A 117 -5.86 10.01 2.97
N ARG A 118 -6.97 10.73 3.24
CA ARG A 118 -7.72 10.62 4.50
C ARG A 118 -8.25 9.21 4.70
N VAL A 119 -8.88 8.68 3.63
CA VAL A 119 -9.42 7.31 3.60
C VAL A 119 -8.28 6.30 3.72
N LEU A 120 -7.22 6.46 2.91
CA LEU A 120 -6.05 5.56 2.96
C LEU A 120 -5.38 5.56 4.32
N SER A 121 -5.25 6.72 4.98
CA SER A 121 -4.67 6.81 6.31
C SER A 121 -5.47 5.97 7.31
N GLU A 122 -6.81 6.01 7.25
CA GLU A 122 -7.65 5.21 8.15
C GLU A 122 -7.63 3.72 7.84
N LEU A 123 -7.43 3.34 6.57
CA LEU A 123 -7.34 1.93 6.16
C LEU A 123 -5.94 1.31 6.41
N CYS A 124 -4.87 2.11 6.35
CA CYS A 124 -3.50 1.60 6.35
C CYS A 124 -2.77 1.79 7.69
N LEU A 125 -2.90 2.96 8.35
CA LEU A 125 -2.20 3.23 9.61
C LEU A 125 -2.52 2.26 10.75
N PRO A 126 -3.73 1.68 10.85
CA PRO A 126 -4.02 0.67 11.87
C PRO A 126 -3.15 -0.60 11.78
N PHE A 127 -2.59 -0.92 10.62
CA PHE A 127 -1.69 -2.06 10.45
C PHE A 127 -0.26 -1.77 10.89
N VAL A 128 0.16 -0.50 10.80
CA VAL A 128 1.55 -0.09 10.99
C VAL A 128 1.91 -0.06 12.47
N LYS A 129 2.98 -0.75 12.86
CA LYS A 129 3.52 -0.70 14.23
C LYS A 129 4.12 0.67 14.55
N VAL A 130 4.23 1.03 15.82
CA VAL A 130 4.94 2.24 16.24
C VAL A 130 6.39 2.19 15.75
N GLY A 131 6.85 3.25 15.10
CA GLY A 131 8.15 3.35 14.41
C GLY A 131 8.14 2.81 12.98
N GLY A 132 7.06 2.16 12.53
CA GLY A 132 6.85 1.76 11.14
C GLY A 132 6.29 2.89 10.28
N ARG A 133 6.06 2.63 8.98
CA ARG A 133 5.62 3.65 8.02
C ARG A 133 4.50 3.17 7.11
N PHE A 134 3.54 4.04 6.85
CA PHE A 134 2.62 3.92 5.73
C PHE A 134 3.20 4.68 4.54
N LEU A 135 3.29 4.01 3.40
CA LEU A 135 3.85 4.52 2.14
C LEU A 135 2.72 4.66 1.11
N ALA A 136 2.25 5.87 0.91
CA ALA A 136 1.21 6.18 -0.06
C ALA A 136 1.83 6.64 -1.38
N MET A 137 1.58 5.89 -2.46
CA MET A 137 1.98 6.26 -3.82
C MET A 137 0.86 7.08 -4.47
N LYS A 138 1.17 8.33 -4.82
CA LYS A 138 0.20 9.31 -5.31
C LYS A 138 0.72 10.02 -6.56
N SER A 139 -0.17 10.75 -7.26
CA SER A 139 0.23 11.73 -8.27
C SER A 139 0.78 12.99 -7.62
N VAL A 140 1.54 13.78 -8.39
CA VAL A 140 2.09 15.07 -7.92
C VAL A 140 1.01 16.09 -7.53
N ASP A 141 -0.20 15.96 -8.08
CA ASP A 141 -1.33 16.85 -7.79
C ASP A 141 -1.99 16.60 -6.41
N SER A 142 -1.38 15.75 -5.59
CA SER A 142 -1.90 15.36 -4.27
C SER A 142 -1.64 16.38 -3.15
N GLY A 143 -1.22 17.62 -3.44
CA GLY A 143 -0.92 18.63 -2.43
C GLY A 143 -2.11 18.96 -1.53
N GLN A 144 -3.27 19.26 -2.11
CA GLN A 144 -4.49 19.55 -1.35
C GLN A 144 -4.99 18.33 -0.56
N GLU A 145 -4.83 17.14 -1.14
CA GLU A 145 -5.18 15.88 -0.47
C GLU A 145 -4.32 15.65 0.78
N LEU A 146 -3.02 15.98 0.70
CA LEU A 146 -2.10 15.90 1.82
C LEU A 146 -2.48 16.86 2.96
N GLU A 147 -2.81 18.10 2.62
CA GLU A 147 -3.28 19.09 3.60
C GLU A 147 -4.56 18.62 4.29
N ASN A 148 -5.53 18.16 3.52
CA ASN A 148 -6.81 17.64 4.03
C ASN A 148 -6.62 16.43 4.94
N ALA A 149 -5.58 15.61 4.70
CA ALA A 149 -5.32 14.40 5.50
C ALA A 149 -4.60 14.67 6.83
N ALA A 150 -4.14 15.90 7.09
CA ALA A 150 -3.34 16.22 8.29
C ALA A 150 -4.04 15.84 9.61
N HIS A 151 -5.36 16.08 9.69
CA HIS A 151 -6.17 15.71 10.87
C HIS A 151 -6.24 14.18 11.02
N ALA A 152 -6.58 13.47 9.94
CA ALA A 152 -6.69 12.01 9.92
C ALA A 152 -5.37 11.34 10.33
N VAL A 153 -4.27 11.77 9.74
CA VAL A 153 -2.93 11.26 10.04
C VAL A 153 -2.60 11.40 11.53
N LYS A 154 -2.81 12.60 12.08
CA LYS A 154 -2.55 12.88 13.51
C LYS A 154 -3.43 12.04 14.42
N LEU A 155 -4.74 11.98 14.14
CA LEU A 155 -5.73 11.24 14.94
C LEU A 155 -5.41 9.74 14.99
N LEU A 156 -4.88 9.18 13.88
CA LEU A 156 -4.50 7.77 13.74
C LEU A 156 -3.10 7.46 14.29
N GLY A 157 -2.47 8.43 14.95
CA GLY A 157 -1.14 8.28 15.58
C GLY A 157 0.02 8.39 14.59
N GLY A 158 -0.20 8.99 13.42
CA GLY A 158 0.83 9.17 12.39
C GLY A 158 1.39 10.60 12.34
N LYS A 159 2.50 10.73 11.60
CA LYS A 159 3.12 12.01 11.21
C LYS A 159 3.71 11.87 9.81
N VAL A 160 3.40 12.79 8.92
CA VAL A 160 4.09 12.87 7.62
C VAL A 160 5.55 13.21 7.87
N VAL A 161 6.45 12.34 7.42
CA VAL A 161 7.90 12.49 7.64
C VAL A 161 8.65 12.71 6.33
N GLN A 162 8.04 12.37 5.19
CA GLN A 162 8.66 12.54 3.88
C GLN A 162 7.59 12.74 2.81
N VAL A 163 7.85 13.67 1.91
CA VAL A 163 7.07 13.89 0.67
C VAL A 163 8.08 14.07 -0.44
N GLU A 164 8.14 13.12 -1.38
CA GLU A 164 9.16 13.11 -2.41
C GLU A 164 8.53 12.88 -3.78
N ASP A 165 8.82 13.79 -4.69
CA ASP A 165 8.45 13.63 -6.09
C ASP A 165 9.57 12.90 -6.82
N TYR A 166 9.22 11.87 -7.60
CA TYR A 166 10.19 11.08 -8.34
C TYR A 166 9.72 10.83 -9.77
N PRO A 167 10.61 10.98 -10.77
CA PRO A 167 10.29 10.69 -12.16
C PRO A 167 10.24 9.17 -12.38
N ILE A 168 9.31 8.72 -13.21
CA ILE A 168 9.28 7.34 -13.70
C ILE A 168 10.26 7.24 -14.88
N PRO A 169 11.32 6.41 -14.79
CA PRO A 169 12.34 6.34 -15.83
C PRO A 169 11.78 6.03 -17.22
N GLY A 170 12.21 6.81 -18.22
CA GLY A 170 11.79 6.65 -19.62
C GLY A 170 10.37 7.16 -19.91
N THR A 171 9.82 8.01 -19.04
CA THR A 171 8.54 8.70 -19.22
C THR A 171 8.63 10.16 -18.79
N GLU A 172 7.64 10.96 -19.18
CA GLU A 172 7.47 12.34 -18.67
C GLU A 172 6.63 12.39 -17.38
N ILE A 173 6.32 11.23 -16.80
CA ILE A 173 5.45 11.12 -15.63
C ILE A 173 6.28 11.22 -14.36
N THR A 174 5.81 12.04 -13.43
CA THR A 174 6.34 12.15 -12.07
C THR A 174 5.26 11.72 -11.09
N HIS A 175 5.63 10.86 -10.16
CA HIS A 175 4.78 10.44 -9.04
C HIS A 175 5.32 10.98 -7.72
N ARG A 176 4.52 10.85 -6.68
CA ARG A 176 4.81 11.30 -5.31
C ARG A 176 4.74 10.15 -4.33
N LEU A 177 5.76 10.02 -3.51
CA LEU A 177 5.72 9.23 -2.29
C LEU A 177 5.35 10.14 -1.11
N ILE A 178 4.34 9.74 -0.35
CA ILE A 178 4.03 10.32 0.96
C ILE A 178 4.29 9.24 2.00
N ALA A 179 5.31 9.44 2.85
CA ALA A 179 5.63 8.52 3.94
C ALA A 179 5.12 9.08 5.27
N ILE A 180 4.30 8.28 5.95
CA ILE A 180 3.68 8.61 7.23
C ILE A 180 4.22 7.65 8.28
N GLU A 181 5.02 8.16 9.23
CA GLU A 181 5.54 7.38 10.34
C GLU A 181 4.49 7.23 11.43
N LYS A 182 4.39 6.02 11.99
CA LYS A 182 3.51 5.72 13.11
C LYS A 182 4.19 6.08 14.43
N LEU A 183 3.69 7.09 15.13
CA LEU A 183 4.25 7.60 16.38
C LEU A 183 3.55 7.03 17.63
N ALA A 184 2.29 6.62 17.51
CA ALA A 184 1.50 6.09 18.60
C ALA A 184 0.53 5.01 18.10
N PRO A 185 0.12 4.04 18.94
CA PRO A 185 -0.88 3.05 18.57
C PRO A 185 -2.18 3.72 18.11
N THR A 186 -2.84 3.11 17.14
CA THR A 186 -4.14 3.60 16.66
C THR A 186 -5.18 3.56 17.78
N LEU A 187 -5.92 4.64 17.99
CA LEU A 187 -6.95 4.75 19.02
C LEU A 187 -8.04 3.69 18.86
N LYS A 188 -8.67 3.29 19.97
CA LYS A 188 -9.87 2.45 19.94
C LYS A 188 -10.97 3.12 19.11
N GLY A 189 -11.73 2.31 18.36
CA GLY A 189 -12.78 2.78 17.46
C GLY A 189 -12.33 3.10 16.04
N TYR A 190 -11.03 3.00 15.76
CA TYR A 190 -10.46 3.09 14.42
C TYR A 190 -9.77 1.77 14.02
N PRO A 191 -9.84 1.39 12.74
CA PRO A 191 -10.61 2.03 11.68
C PRO A 191 -12.12 1.93 11.93
N ARG A 192 -12.88 2.91 11.43
CA ARG A 192 -14.34 2.90 11.43
C ARG A 192 -14.88 1.94 10.38
N ARG A 193 -16.19 1.65 10.42
CA ARG A 193 -16.86 0.86 9.37
C ARG A 193 -16.80 1.60 8.04
N TRP A 194 -16.64 0.87 6.93
CA TRP A 194 -16.50 1.42 5.58
C TRP A 194 -17.54 2.49 5.22
N ALA A 195 -18.82 2.23 5.49
CA ALA A 195 -19.87 3.18 5.18
C ALA A 195 -19.66 4.56 5.86
N LYS A 196 -19.07 4.59 7.07
CA LYS A 196 -18.74 5.83 7.75
C LYS A 196 -17.48 6.49 7.18
N ILE A 197 -16.45 5.70 6.87
CA ILE A 197 -15.22 6.19 6.24
C ILE A 197 -15.54 6.87 4.91
N GLN A 198 -16.38 6.23 4.10
CA GLN A 198 -16.75 6.72 2.76
C GLN A 198 -17.62 7.99 2.82
N LYS A 199 -18.57 8.03 3.74
CA LYS A 199 -19.51 9.16 3.87
C LYS A 199 -18.87 10.39 4.50
N GLU A 200 -18.00 10.17 5.48
CA GLU A 200 -17.40 11.21 6.31
C GLU A 200 -15.91 10.88 6.53
N PRO A 201 -15.04 11.05 5.50
CA PRO A 201 -13.57 10.89 5.67
C PRO A 201 -13.07 11.81 6.80
N LEU A 202 -12.07 11.34 7.56
CA LEU A 202 -11.47 12.09 8.69
C LEU A 202 -10.85 13.41 8.25
#